data_55a2859856802a991c2dd8172b13b41a
#
_entry.id   55a2859856802a991c2dd8172b13b41a
#
_cell.length_a   1.000
_cell.length_b   1.000
_cell.length_c   1.000
_cell.angle_alpha   90.00
_cell.angle_beta   90.00
_cell.angle_gamma   90.00
#
_symmetry.space_group_name_H-M   'P 1'
#
loop_
_entity.id
_entity.type
_entity.pdbx_description
1 polymer ?
#
loop_
_entity_poly.entity_id
_entity_poly.type
_entity_poly.pdbx_seq_one_letter_code
_entity_poly.pdbx_strand_id
1 'polypeptide(L)'
;YPKILNRENYLNSSDIKIKKYAIKALGNYSSNEMIYKLINFLQNKQTSRTARNAIFSMIERNPLYINIIADLFLKEKNIELKNELGIILSNKIEYFIMKLLNKNNILAKEIINGTLNIGKTSEIIDFLNKNKNIDIENELINILKQYLYENENLKLNFEKYLNSRILEKMKLTSYKEEAIIKTHQKDQHMIKSMYILLIFCFLFFPFVFLIKYNNLLLSKTFLQNLRDYIINFNYYLAYYSLSINFIYIILLFFSNINAKNQVKLWELKSMSLLFKKRILPSVSIVAPAYNEAKTIIESANSLLNLKYPDYELIIVNDGSKDDTLPVLINYFNLKRIDYVYESRLKTKEIRGIYVNRSIPKLIVVDKNNGGKADSLNAGINISNKDYFCGIDADSLLEEEALIKLASLTIDENREIPALGGNIFPINGCEIEKGEIKKISIPKNPIAILQTTEYIRAFMAGRMGWAYINSLLIISGAFGLFDKNRVIEAGGYLTSSGIYKKDTVGEDMKLVVRLAKNMHEQKEKFKICYSFKANCWTEVPEDLKTLKKQRYRWHRGLIEILVFHKKIILNPKYKKIGFI
;
A
#
# COMPACT_ATOMS: atom_id res chain seq x y z
N TYR A 1 34.44 15.58 14.98
CA TYR A 1 33.12 15.30 15.58
C TYR A 1 32.51 16.42 16.46
N PRO A 2 33.18 17.55 16.74
CA PRO A 2 32.60 18.65 17.54
C PRO A 2 31.62 19.57 16.80
N LYS A 3 31.41 19.42 15.48
CA LYS A 3 30.48 20.29 14.69
C LYS A 3 28.98 19.97 14.83
N ILE A 4 28.62 19.10 15.77
CA ILE A 4 27.25 18.58 15.93
C ILE A 4 26.42 19.49 16.86
N LEU A 5 27.05 20.24 17.76
CA LEU A 5 26.39 21.12 18.72
C LEU A 5 25.72 22.36 18.11
N ASN A 6 26.07 22.76 16.89
CA ASN A 6 25.37 23.83 16.17
C ASN A 6 24.02 23.41 15.54
N ARG A 7 23.49 22.22 15.86
CA ARG A 7 22.24 21.70 15.29
C ARG A 7 20.98 22.09 16.05
N GLU A 8 21.07 22.70 17.20
CA GLU A 8 19.88 23.24 17.90
C GLU A 8 19.15 24.27 17.04
N ASN A 9 19.86 25.05 16.23
CA ASN A 9 19.25 25.96 15.25
C ASN A 9 18.36 25.24 14.23
N TYR A 10 18.71 23.99 13.81
CA TYR A 10 17.90 23.22 12.86
C TYR A 10 16.69 22.56 13.52
N LEU A 11 16.77 22.21 14.80
CA LEU A 11 15.63 21.68 15.57
C LEU A 11 14.58 22.77 15.85
N ASN A 12 15.01 24.03 15.94
CA ASN A 12 14.16 25.19 16.14
C ASN A 12 13.76 25.88 14.82
N SER A 13 14.15 25.33 13.67
CA SER A 13 13.81 25.88 12.36
C SER A 13 12.30 26.02 12.18
N SER A 14 11.87 27.14 11.60
CA SER A 14 10.49 27.33 11.14
C SER A 14 10.15 26.44 9.94
N ASP A 15 11.16 26.02 9.15
CA ASP A 15 10.97 25.05 8.07
C ASP A 15 10.81 23.64 8.65
N ILE A 16 9.61 23.10 8.51
CA ILE A 16 9.24 21.78 9.01
C ILE A 16 10.08 20.63 8.39
N LYS A 17 10.59 20.81 7.17
CA LYS A 17 11.43 19.82 6.50
C LYS A 17 12.81 19.77 7.15
N ILE A 18 13.43 20.91 7.36
CA ILE A 18 14.72 21.02 8.04
C ILE A 18 14.60 20.42 9.44
N LYS A 19 13.51 20.77 10.15
CA LYS A 19 13.22 20.25 11.49
C LYS A 19 13.09 18.72 11.48
N LYS A 20 12.34 18.11 10.53
CA LYS A 20 12.21 16.65 10.40
C LYS A 20 13.55 15.97 10.11
N TYR A 21 14.40 16.56 9.28
CA TYR A 21 15.75 16.01 9.03
C TYR A 21 16.64 16.05 10.27
N ALA A 22 16.56 17.14 11.04
CA ALA A 22 17.30 17.26 12.29
C ALA A 22 16.83 16.21 13.32
N ILE A 23 15.52 16.01 13.46
CA ILE A 23 14.91 14.98 14.31
C ILE A 23 15.36 13.58 13.88
N LYS A 24 15.32 13.25 12.59
CA LYS A 24 15.81 11.95 12.07
C LYS A 24 17.31 11.75 12.39
N ALA A 25 18.09 12.81 12.27
CA ALA A 25 19.51 12.76 12.60
C ALA A 25 19.77 12.51 14.09
N LEU A 26 18.94 13.04 15.00
CA LEU A 26 19.02 12.76 16.44
C LEU A 26 18.86 11.26 16.74
N GLY A 27 17.97 10.58 16.03
CA GLY A 27 17.76 9.15 16.17
C GLY A 27 19.02 8.29 15.89
N ASN A 28 20.05 8.84 15.27
CA ASN A 28 21.33 8.15 15.04
C ASN A 28 22.29 8.18 16.26
N TYR A 29 21.96 8.93 17.29
CA TYR A 29 22.77 9.02 18.51
C TYR A 29 22.16 8.18 19.62
N SER A 30 23.02 7.50 20.38
CA SER A 30 22.65 6.64 21.50
C SER A 30 22.96 7.34 22.82
N SER A 31 22.10 8.27 23.27
CA SER A 31 22.19 8.88 24.60
C SER A 31 20.80 9.13 25.17
N ASN A 32 20.69 9.09 26.50
CA ASN A 32 19.43 9.36 27.21
C ASN A 32 18.93 10.79 26.92
N GLU A 33 19.84 11.76 26.86
CA GLU A 33 19.50 13.16 26.56
C GLU A 33 18.78 13.30 25.20
N MET A 34 19.21 12.54 24.19
CA MET A 34 18.60 12.59 22.87
C MET A 34 17.19 11.98 22.86
N ILE A 35 16.92 10.98 23.69
CA ILE A 35 15.57 10.45 23.85
C ILE A 35 14.62 11.51 24.41
N TYR A 36 15.01 12.22 25.47
CA TYR A 36 14.20 13.29 26.04
C TYR A 36 13.96 14.42 25.03
N LYS A 37 14.97 14.82 24.24
CA LYS A 37 14.80 15.79 23.17
C LYS A 37 13.82 15.31 22.10
N LEU A 38 13.87 14.03 21.72
CA LEU A 38 12.94 13.46 20.73
C LEU A 38 11.50 13.37 21.25
N ILE A 39 11.31 13.11 22.55
CA ILE A 39 9.98 13.05 23.17
C ILE A 39 9.26 14.39 23.08
N ASN A 40 9.96 15.52 23.22
CA ASN A 40 9.36 16.83 23.06
C ASN A 40 8.75 17.06 21.66
N PHE A 41 9.27 16.40 20.64
CA PHE A 41 8.74 16.47 19.29
C PHE A 41 7.56 15.54 19.03
N LEU A 42 7.23 14.62 19.95
CA LEU A 42 6.05 13.77 19.86
C LEU A 42 4.75 14.56 20.04
N GLN A 43 4.76 15.66 20.78
CA GLN A 43 3.58 16.51 21.02
C GLN A 43 3.11 17.27 19.77
N ASN A 44 3.99 17.49 18.81
CA ASN A 44 3.64 18.22 17.61
C ASN A 44 3.24 17.24 16.48
N LYS A 45 1.99 17.32 16.02
CA LYS A 45 1.42 16.46 14.96
C LYS A 45 2.25 16.39 13.67
N GLN A 46 3.00 17.45 13.35
CA GLN A 46 3.83 17.49 12.14
C GLN A 46 5.17 16.76 12.31
N THR A 47 5.66 16.59 13.53
CA THR A 47 6.97 15.99 13.84
C THR A 47 6.86 14.66 14.58
N SER A 48 5.70 14.36 15.22
CA SER A 48 5.50 13.19 16.08
C SER A 48 5.92 11.89 15.41
N ARG A 49 5.52 11.68 14.18
CA ARG A 49 5.89 10.48 13.40
C ARG A 49 7.40 10.36 13.18
N THR A 50 8.06 11.46 12.84
CA THR A 50 9.51 11.47 12.60
C THR A 50 10.27 11.22 13.89
N ALA A 51 9.81 11.82 15.01
CA ALA A 51 10.38 11.59 16.33
C ALA A 51 10.17 10.15 16.79
N ARG A 52 8.99 9.59 16.59
CA ARG A 52 8.68 8.18 16.89
C ARG A 52 9.60 7.22 16.15
N ASN A 53 9.79 7.42 14.84
CA ASN A 53 10.70 6.59 14.04
C ASN A 53 12.16 6.71 14.50
N ALA A 54 12.58 7.92 14.90
CA ALA A 54 13.91 8.13 15.46
C ALA A 54 14.10 7.40 16.79
N ILE A 55 13.08 7.43 17.67
CA ILE A 55 13.09 6.68 18.94
C ILE A 55 13.11 5.16 18.68
N PHE A 56 12.34 4.65 17.71
CA PHE A 56 12.41 3.24 17.33
C PHE A 56 13.82 2.83 16.91
N SER A 57 14.48 3.62 16.07
CA SER A 57 15.86 3.37 15.65
C SER A 57 16.84 3.35 16.83
N MET A 58 16.58 4.13 17.87
CA MET A 58 17.39 4.11 19.09
C MET A 58 17.13 2.86 19.92
N ILE A 59 15.87 2.47 20.10
CA ILE A 59 15.48 1.26 20.84
C ILE A 59 16.01 0.00 20.14
N GLU A 60 16.02 -0.06 18.81
CA GLU A 60 16.60 -1.18 18.06
C GLU A 60 18.10 -1.37 18.31
N ARG A 61 18.84 -0.27 18.50
CA ARG A 61 20.28 -0.31 18.81
C ARG A 61 20.56 -0.56 20.28
N ASN A 62 19.73 -0.07 21.17
CA ASN A 62 19.84 -0.31 22.60
C ASN A 62 18.44 -0.53 23.22
N PRO A 63 18.02 -1.80 23.40
CA PRO A 63 16.71 -2.14 23.94
C PRO A 63 16.41 -1.56 25.33
N LEU A 64 17.44 -1.20 26.11
CA LEU A 64 17.25 -0.62 27.46
C LEU A 64 16.51 0.73 27.43
N TYR A 65 16.56 1.45 26.31
CA TYR A 65 15.83 2.71 26.17
C TYR A 65 14.31 2.57 26.27
N ILE A 66 13.77 1.35 26.07
CA ILE A 66 12.34 1.10 26.23
C ILE A 66 11.88 1.30 27.67
N ASN A 67 12.76 1.06 28.67
CA ASN A 67 12.43 1.28 30.07
C ASN A 67 12.27 2.77 30.39
N ILE A 68 13.08 3.65 29.77
CA ILE A 68 12.94 5.11 29.90
C ILE A 68 11.58 5.57 29.35
N ILE A 69 11.18 5.04 28.19
CA ILE A 69 9.89 5.36 27.59
C ILE A 69 8.74 4.85 28.48
N ALA A 70 8.89 3.67 29.07
CA ALA A 70 7.90 3.10 29.97
C ALA A 70 7.71 3.94 31.25
N ASP A 71 8.80 4.37 31.88
CA ASP A 71 8.76 5.21 33.06
C ASP A 71 8.11 6.57 32.78
N LEU A 72 8.39 7.14 31.61
CA LEU A 72 7.78 8.40 31.18
C LEU A 72 6.29 8.21 30.86
N PHE A 73 5.90 7.11 30.21
CA PHE A 73 4.50 6.81 29.91
C PHE A 73 3.64 6.73 31.18
N LEU A 74 4.16 6.15 32.24
CA LEU A 74 3.43 6.02 33.50
C LEU A 74 3.26 7.36 34.23
N LYS A 75 4.27 8.24 34.14
CA LYS A 75 4.28 9.55 34.80
C LYS A 75 3.56 10.64 34.00
N GLU A 76 3.34 10.41 32.70
CA GLU A 76 2.80 11.42 31.79
C GLU A 76 1.30 11.67 32.04
N LYS A 77 0.95 12.94 32.19
CA LYS A 77 -0.43 13.41 32.38
C LYS A 77 -1.06 13.93 31.08
N ASN A 78 -0.24 14.39 30.13
CA ASN A 78 -0.72 14.85 28.84
C ASN A 78 -1.20 13.66 27.99
N ILE A 79 -2.48 13.64 27.67
CA ILE A 79 -3.15 12.54 26.95
C ILE A 79 -2.54 12.33 25.56
N GLU A 80 -2.22 13.42 24.81
CA GLU A 80 -1.65 13.29 23.47
C GLU A 80 -0.24 12.69 23.50
N LEU A 81 0.61 13.15 24.41
CA LEU A 81 1.96 12.60 24.58
C LEU A 81 1.90 11.15 25.11
N LYS A 82 1.03 10.87 26.06
CA LYS A 82 0.83 9.53 26.60
C LYS A 82 0.41 8.54 25.51
N ASN A 83 -0.47 8.95 24.59
CA ASN A 83 -0.86 8.14 23.44
C ASN A 83 0.33 7.86 22.50
N GLU A 84 1.17 8.83 22.23
CA GLU A 84 2.36 8.64 21.39
C GLU A 84 3.39 7.70 22.03
N LEU A 85 3.64 7.87 23.34
CA LEU A 85 4.51 6.96 24.10
C LEU A 85 3.94 5.54 24.12
N GLY A 86 2.62 5.40 24.29
CA GLY A 86 1.94 4.11 24.23
C GLY A 86 2.02 3.43 22.87
N ILE A 87 2.00 4.17 21.77
CA ILE A 87 2.25 3.63 20.42
C ILE A 87 3.68 3.08 20.31
N ILE A 88 4.66 3.74 20.93
CA ILE A 88 6.04 3.26 20.95
C ILE A 88 6.14 1.96 21.76
N LEU A 89 5.53 1.91 22.93
CA LEU A 89 5.55 0.74 23.81
C LEU A 89 4.81 -0.45 23.21
N SER A 90 3.68 -0.24 22.50
CA SER A 90 2.93 -1.32 21.88
C SER A 90 3.74 -2.10 20.84
N ASN A 91 4.63 -1.44 20.10
CA ASN A 91 5.50 -2.10 19.14
C ASN A 91 6.57 -3.03 19.78
N LYS A 92 6.80 -2.91 21.07
CA LYS A 92 7.72 -3.76 21.85
C LYS A 92 7.02 -4.40 23.04
N ILE A 93 5.70 -4.60 22.95
CA ILE A 93 4.88 -5.12 24.04
C ILE A 93 5.31 -6.51 24.49
N GLU A 94 5.86 -7.32 23.59
CA GLU A 94 6.40 -8.65 23.88
C GLU A 94 7.46 -8.61 24.99
N TYR A 95 8.30 -7.57 25.03
CA TYR A 95 9.29 -7.39 26.09
C TYR A 95 8.64 -7.27 27.47
N PHE A 96 7.51 -6.58 27.57
CA PHE A 96 6.77 -6.43 28.83
C PHE A 96 5.94 -7.68 29.15
N ILE A 97 5.37 -8.33 28.14
CA ILE A 97 4.65 -9.60 28.33
C ILE A 97 5.60 -10.68 28.88
N MET A 98 6.82 -10.77 28.36
CA MET A 98 7.84 -11.70 28.89
C MET A 98 8.22 -11.40 30.35
N LYS A 99 8.16 -10.14 30.77
CA LYS A 99 8.42 -9.74 32.15
C LYS A 99 7.30 -10.12 33.13
N LEU A 100 6.12 -10.50 32.65
CA LEU A 100 5.02 -10.98 33.53
C LEU A 100 5.37 -12.24 34.29
N LEU A 101 6.33 -13.04 33.81
CA LEU A 101 6.83 -14.22 34.54
C LEU A 101 7.48 -13.88 35.88
N ASN A 102 8.00 -12.69 36.06
CA ASN A 102 8.55 -12.22 37.30
C ASN A 102 7.39 -11.76 38.22
N LYS A 103 7.09 -12.54 39.25
CA LYS A 103 5.89 -12.51 40.12
C LYS A 103 5.45 -11.13 40.69
N ASN A 104 6.18 -10.03 40.46
CA ASN A 104 5.84 -8.69 40.97
C ASN A 104 5.98 -7.57 39.93
N ASN A 105 5.73 -7.84 38.65
CA ASN A 105 5.95 -6.81 37.64
C ASN A 105 4.70 -5.95 37.41
N ILE A 106 4.39 -5.08 38.38
CA ILE A 106 3.31 -4.08 38.33
C ILE A 106 3.47 -3.20 37.07
N LEU A 107 4.71 -2.80 36.76
CA LEU A 107 5.06 -2.00 35.59
C LEU A 107 4.60 -2.65 34.29
N ALA A 108 4.83 -3.94 34.11
CA ALA A 108 4.43 -4.66 32.89
C ALA A 108 2.90 -4.71 32.74
N LYS A 109 2.16 -4.93 33.85
CA LYS A 109 0.69 -4.93 33.86
C LYS A 109 0.14 -3.55 33.48
N GLU A 110 0.68 -2.47 34.05
CA GLU A 110 0.25 -1.10 33.77
C GLU A 110 0.52 -0.69 32.30
N ILE A 111 1.64 -1.13 31.72
CA ILE A 111 1.96 -0.86 30.31
C ILE A 111 1.03 -1.64 29.39
N ILE A 112 0.75 -2.92 29.67
CA ILE A 112 -0.19 -3.72 28.89
C ILE A 112 -1.59 -3.09 28.96
N ASN A 113 -2.06 -2.72 30.13
CA ASN A 113 -3.33 -2.03 30.29
C ASN A 113 -3.36 -0.68 29.55
N GLY A 114 -2.29 0.09 29.64
CA GLY A 114 -2.15 1.36 28.93
C GLY A 114 -2.20 1.20 27.41
N THR A 115 -1.58 0.16 26.86
CA THR A 115 -1.62 -0.12 25.41
C THR A 115 -2.99 -0.62 24.95
N LEU A 116 -3.70 -1.38 25.79
CA LEU A 116 -5.08 -1.78 25.54
C LEU A 116 -6.02 -0.57 25.52
N ASN A 117 -5.85 0.40 26.42
CA ASN A 117 -6.62 1.64 26.47
C ASN A 117 -6.49 2.48 25.17
N ILE A 118 -5.34 2.41 24.52
CA ILE A 118 -5.08 3.10 23.24
C ILE A 118 -5.64 2.30 22.04
N GLY A 119 -6.20 1.10 22.27
CA GLY A 119 -6.73 0.22 21.23
C GLY A 119 -5.66 -0.52 20.41
N LYS A 120 -4.41 -0.58 20.91
CA LYS A 120 -3.31 -1.30 20.27
C LYS A 120 -3.29 -2.77 20.72
N THR A 121 -4.07 -3.59 20.03
CA THR A 121 -4.32 -5.00 20.40
C THR A 121 -3.65 -6.02 19.50
N SER A 122 -3.19 -5.61 18.32
CA SER A 122 -2.66 -6.51 17.29
C SER A 122 -1.49 -7.33 17.77
N GLU A 123 -0.52 -6.69 18.41
CA GLU A 123 0.71 -7.32 18.89
C GLU A 123 0.43 -8.29 20.04
N ILE A 124 -0.52 -7.96 20.92
CA ILE A 124 -0.96 -8.84 22.03
C ILE A 124 -1.66 -10.07 21.46
N ILE A 125 -2.54 -9.90 20.49
CA ILE A 125 -3.24 -10.98 19.81
C ILE A 125 -2.25 -11.89 19.07
N ASP A 126 -1.29 -11.31 18.36
CA ASP A 126 -0.27 -12.07 17.64
C ASP A 126 0.63 -12.86 18.62
N PHE A 127 1.00 -12.25 19.75
CA PHE A 127 1.74 -12.93 20.80
C PHE A 127 0.98 -14.14 21.34
N LEU A 128 -0.29 -13.97 21.73
CA LEU A 128 -1.14 -15.06 22.22
C LEU A 128 -1.32 -16.19 21.21
N ASN A 129 -1.43 -15.86 19.93
CA ASN A 129 -1.57 -16.86 18.88
C ASN A 129 -0.29 -17.67 18.63
N LYS A 130 0.87 -17.11 18.88
CA LYS A 130 2.18 -17.73 18.62
C LYS A 130 2.80 -18.37 19.86
N ASN A 131 2.49 -17.86 21.04
CA ASN A 131 3.13 -18.27 22.28
C ASN A 131 2.71 -19.70 22.67
N LYS A 132 3.69 -20.49 23.14
CA LYS A 132 3.49 -21.85 23.65
C LYS A 132 3.74 -21.96 25.15
N ASN A 133 4.20 -20.89 25.81
CA ASN A 133 4.42 -20.88 27.26
C ASN A 133 3.10 -20.68 27.98
N ILE A 134 2.66 -21.69 28.70
CA ILE A 134 1.35 -21.74 29.37
C ILE A 134 1.25 -20.71 30.49
N ASP A 135 2.32 -20.44 31.23
CA ASP A 135 2.31 -19.54 32.37
C ASP A 135 2.13 -18.09 31.95
N ILE A 136 2.88 -17.65 30.93
CA ILE A 136 2.73 -16.30 30.35
C ILE A 136 1.34 -16.13 29.74
N GLU A 137 0.87 -17.16 29.04
CA GLU A 137 -0.45 -17.15 28.42
C GLU A 137 -1.55 -16.96 29.44
N ASN A 138 -1.50 -17.71 30.56
CA ASN A 138 -2.50 -17.63 31.62
C ASN A 138 -2.51 -16.27 32.33
N GLU A 139 -1.33 -15.70 32.64
CA GLU A 139 -1.22 -14.36 33.22
C GLU A 139 -1.77 -13.29 32.30
N LEU A 140 -1.42 -13.36 31.02
CA LEU A 140 -1.92 -12.40 30.01
C LEU A 140 -3.44 -12.54 29.81
N ILE A 141 -3.96 -13.77 29.76
CA ILE A 141 -5.41 -14.04 29.69
C ILE A 141 -6.14 -13.46 30.89
N ASN A 142 -5.58 -13.54 32.10
CA ASN A 142 -6.22 -12.98 33.31
C ASN A 142 -6.31 -11.46 33.24
N ILE A 143 -5.25 -10.77 32.76
CA ILE A 143 -5.26 -9.33 32.56
C ILE A 143 -6.34 -8.96 31.51
N LEU A 144 -6.37 -9.69 30.40
CA LEU A 144 -7.31 -9.42 29.30
C LEU A 144 -8.76 -9.67 29.68
N LYS A 145 -9.07 -10.74 30.48
CA LYS A 145 -10.44 -11.02 30.90
C LYS A 145 -11.04 -9.87 31.65
N GLN A 146 -10.30 -9.30 32.61
CA GLN A 146 -10.75 -8.15 33.37
C GLN A 146 -11.07 -6.96 32.47
N TYR A 147 -10.22 -6.72 31.46
CA TYR A 147 -10.32 -5.57 30.59
C TYR A 147 -11.40 -5.69 29.48
N LEU A 148 -11.56 -6.90 28.94
CA LEU A 148 -12.55 -7.19 27.90
C LEU A 148 -13.98 -7.23 28.43
N TYR A 149 -14.16 -7.45 29.71
CA TYR A 149 -15.48 -7.41 30.34
C TYR A 149 -16.10 -6.00 30.30
N GLU A 150 -15.26 -4.97 30.33
CA GLU A 150 -15.67 -3.55 30.33
C GLU A 150 -15.70 -2.91 28.94
N ASN A 151 -15.17 -3.59 27.91
CA ASN A 151 -14.94 -2.96 26.60
C ASN A 151 -15.36 -3.85 25.42
N GLU A 152 -16.62 -3.69 25.01
CA GLU A 152 -17.26 -4.54 23.97
C GLU A 152 -16.58 -4.46 22.59
N ASN A 153 -16.07 -3.29 22.19
CA ASN A 153 -15.35 -3.11 20.93
C ASN A 153 -14.00 -3.84 20.90
N LEU A 154 -13.29 -3.84 22.03
CA LEU A 154 -12.05 -4.60 22.19
C LEU A 154 -12.34 -6.10 22.21
N LYS A 155 -13.37 -6.53 22.91
CA LYS A 155 -13.84 -7.92 22.94
C LYS A 155 -14.07 -8.46 21.53
N LEU A 156 -14.79 -7.72 20.68
CA LEU A 156 -15.01 -8.06 19.27
C LEU A 156 -13.71 -8.26 18.49
N ASN A 157 -12.68 -7.44 18.73
CA ASN A 157 -11.38 -7.60 18.07
C ASN A 157 -10.68 -8.89 18.50
N PHE A 158 -10.72 -9.22 19.79
CA PHE A 158 -10.13 -10.45 20.29
C PHE A 158 -10.90 -11.69 19.81
N GLU A 159 -12.22 -11.69 19.84
CA GLU A 159 -13.07 -12.76 19.29
C GLU A 159 -12.82 -13.03 17.81
N LYS A 160 -12.46 -11.99 17.08
CA LYS A 160 -12.24 -12.06 15.63
C LYS A 160 -10.87 -12.60 15.22
N TYR A 161 -9.84 -12.35 16.04
CA TYR A 161 -8.45 -12.58 15.62
C TYR A 161 -7.69 -13.61 16.45
N LEU A 162 -8.20 -14.02 17.61
CA LEU A 162 -7.61 -15.09 18.39
C LEU A 162 -7.91 -16.47 17.79
N ASN A 163 -7.00 -17.40 17.99
CA ASN A 163 -7.21 -18.80 17.62
C ASN A 163 -8.24 -19.46 18.56
N SER A 164 -8.88 -20.56 18.11
CA SER A 164 -9.94 -21.26 18.84
C SER A 164 -9.50 -21.73 20.23
N ARG A 165 -8.25 -22.16 20.39
CA ARG A 165 -7.68 -22.62 21.65
C ARG A 165 -7.69 -21.52 22.73
N ILE A 166 -7.31 -20.29 22.34
CA ILE A 166 -7.26 -19.15 23.28
C ILE A 166 -8.67 -18.63 23.56
N LEU A 167 -9.53 -18.58 22.54
CA LEU A 167 -10.94 -18.20 22.70
C LEU A 167 -11.65 -19.07 23.71
N GLU A 168 -11.44 -20.39 23.66
CA GLU A 168 -12.01 -21.34 24.61
C GLU A 168 -11.52 -21.08 26.03
N LYS A 169 -10.21 -20.89 26.24
CA LYS A 169 -9.62 -20.52 27.54
C LYS A 169 -10.15 -19.19 28.09
N MET A 170 -10.43 -18.24 27.22
CA MET A 170 -10.99 -16.94 27.59
C MET A 170 -12.51 -16.98 27.79
N LYS A 171 -13.19 -18.09 27.48
CA LYS A 171 -14.65 -18.22 27.42
C LYS A 171 -15.30 -17.19 26.48
N LEU A 172 -14.62 -16.82 25.42
CA LEU A 172 -15.14 -15.96 24.38
C LEU A 172 -15.75 -16.81 23.27
N THR A 173 -16.87 -16.33 22.71
CA THR A 173 -17.46 -17.00 21.54
C THR A 173 -16.60 -16.71 20.31
N SER A 174 -16.28 -17.76 19.53
CA SER A 174 -15.68 -17.54 18.22
C SER A 174 -16.66 -16.69 17.41
N TYR A 175 -16.18 -15.60 16.81
CA TYR A 175 -16.97 -14.84 15.84
C TYR A 175 -17.23 -15.79 14.67
N LYS A 176 -18.45 -16.35 14.63
CA LYS A 176 -18.79 -17.50 13.79
C LYS A 176 -18.51 -17.16 12.34
N GLU A 177 -17.92 -18.08 11.61
CA GLU A 177 -17.81 -18.12 10.15
C GLU A 177 -19.12 -17.75 9.45
N GLU A 178 -20.28 -18.00 10.07
CA GLU A 178 -21.60 -17.59 9.60
C GLU A 178 -21.76 -16.08 9.32
N ALA A 179 -21.14 -15.20 10.11
CA ALA A 179 -21.21 -13.77 9.85
C ALA A 179 -20.37 -13.37 8.63
N ILE A 180 -19.25 -14.06 8.40
CA ILE A 180 -18.38 -13.86 7.24
C ILE A 180 -19.01 -14.44 5.98
N ILE A 181 -19.65 -15.61 6.08
CA ILE A 181 -20.40 -16.22 4.98
C ILE A 181 -21.61 -15.36 4.61
N LYS A 182 -22.36 -14.85 5.58
CA LYS A 182 -23.48 -13.92 5.33
C LYS A 182 -23.05 -12.61 4.69
N THR A 183 -21.91 -12.03 5.11
CA THR A 183 -21.38 -10.81 4.47
C THR A 183 -20.91 -11.11 3.05
N HIS A 184 -20.26 -12.25 2.82
CA HIS A 184 -19.82 -12.64 1.47
C HIS A 184 -21.00 -12.94 0.53
N GLN A 185 -22.03 -13.63 1.00
CA GLN A 185 -23.27 -13.84 0.25
C GLN A 185 -23.99 -12.51 -0.03
N LYS A 186 -24.06 -11.60 0.95
CA LYS A 186 -24.65 -10.27 0.79
C LYS A 186 -23.89 -9.42 -0.23
N ASP A 187 -22.57 -9.48 -0.24
CA ASP A 187 -21.72 -8.79 -1.23
C ASP A 187 -21.90 -9.40 -2.63
N GLN A 188 -22.01 -10.72 -2.77
CA GLN A 188 -22.28 -11.35 -4.05
C GLN A 188 -23.69 -11.01 -4.57
N HIS A 189 -24.70 -10.98 -3.70
CA HIS A 189 -26.05 -10.52 -4.08
C HIS A 189 -26.04 -9.08 -4.52
N MET A 190 -25.29 -8.21 -3.85
CA MET A 190 -25.19 -6.80 -4.21
C MET A 190 -24.45 -6.60 -5.54
N ILE A 191 -23.41 -7.36 -5.82
CA ILE A 191 -22.72 -7.36 -7.12
C ILE A 191 -23.68 -7.81 -8.22
N LYS A 192 -24.44 -8.89 -8.02
CA LYS A 192 -25.48 -9.34 -8.94
C LYS A 192 -26.56 -8.28 -9.15
N SER A 193 -27.00 -7.63 -8.09
CA SER A 193 -27.97 -6.54 -8.15
C SER A 193 -27.45 -5.33 -8.94
N MET A 194 -26.17 -4.98 -8.82
CA MET A 194 -25.54 -3.93 -9.64
C MET A 194 -25.48 -4.30 -11.13
N TYR A 195 -25.17 -5.57 -11.47
CA TYR A 195 -25.24 -6.02 -12.85
C TYR A 195 -26.67 -5.94 -13.40
N ILE A 196 -27.66 -6.36 -12.62
CA ILE A 196 -29.07 -6.25 -12.99
C ILE A 196 -29.46 -4.78 -13.18
N LEU A 197 -29.02 -3.89 -12.28
CA LEU A 197 -29.27 -2.44 -12.40
C LEU A 197 -28.62 -1.86 -13.66
N LEU A 198 -27.40 -2.24 -13.99
CA LEU A 198 -26.73 -1.80 -15.22
C LEU A 198 -27.46 -2.29 -16.47
N ILE A 199 -27.88 -3.56 -16.49
CA ILE A 199 -28.68 -4.10 -17.57
C ILE A 199 -30.03 -3.37 -17.66
N PHE A 200 -30.69 -3.11 -16.53
CA PHE A 200 -31.91 -2.33 -16.46
C PHE A 200 -31.72 -0.92 -16.99
N CYS A 201 -30.65 -0.20 -16.57
CA CYS A 201 -30.35 1.13 -17.10
C CYS A 201 -30.12 1.11 -18.62
N PHE A 202 -29.47 0.08 -19.13
CA PHE A 202 -29.25 -0.09 -20.58
C PHE A 202 -30.55 -0.36 -21.34
N LEU A 203 -31.46 -1.17 -20.77
CA LEU A 203 -32.75 -1.48 -21.33
C LEU A 203 -33.79 -0.40 -21.03
N PHE A 204 -33.59 0.45 -20.03
CA PHE A 204 -34.52 1.48 -19.61
C PHE A 204 -34.75 2.54 -20.69
N PHE A 205 -33.68 2.91 -21.42
CA PHE A 205 -33.81 3.89 -22.50
C PHE A 205 -34.75 3.43 -23.61
N PRO A 206 -34.63 2.21 -24.19
CA PRO A 206 -35.61 1.67 -25.11
C PRO A 206 -37.02 1.68 -24.56
N PHE A 207 -37.19 1.31 -23.28
CA PHE A 207 -38.48 1.26 -22.62
C PHE A 207 -39.12 2.65 -22.44
N VAL A 208 -38.35 3.65 -22.00
CA VAL A 208 -38.81 5.04 -21.89
C VAL A 208 -39.16 5.62 -23.26
N PHE A 209 -38.37 5.29 -24.29
CA PHE A 209 -38.67 5.68 -25.66
C PHE A 209 -40.01 5.11 -26.13
N LEU A 210 -40.23 3.83 -25.90
CA LEU A 210 -41.49 3.17 -26.24
C LEU A 210 -42.68 3.82 -25.54
N ILE A 211 -42.58 4.15 -24.26
CA ILE A 211 -43.68 4.82 -23.51
C ILE A 211 -43.93 6.24 -24.05
N LYS A 212 -42.86 7.03 -24.19
CA LYS A 212 -42.94 8.43 -24.59
C LYS A 212 -43.51 8.61 -26.00
N TYR A 213 -43.24 7.68 -26.88
CA TYR A 213 -43.67 7.75 -28.29
C TYR A 213 -44.78 6.76 -28.65
N ASN A 214 -45.44 6.14 -27.65
CA ASN A 214 -46.46 5.13 -27.86
C ASN A 214 -47.56 5.57 -28.84
N ASN A 215 -48.12 6.79 -28.71
CA ASN A 215 -49.15 7.32 -29.59
C ASN A 215 -48.63 7.59 -31.03
N LEU A 216 -47.34 7.91 -31.19
CA LEU A 216 -46.68 8.09 -32.48
C LEU A 216 -46.28 6.74 -33.12
N LEU A 217 -46.02 5.72 -32.31
CA LEU A 217 -45.70 4.38 -32.77
C LEU A 217 -46.86 3.70 -33.50
N LEU A 218 -48.07 3.96 -33.07
CA LEU A 218 -49.30 3.42 -33.70
C LEU A 218 -49.61 4.04 -35.07
N SER A 219 -49.12 5.25 -35.34
CA SER A 219 -49.36 6.00 -36.58
C SER A 219 -48.28 5.86 -37.63
N LYS A 220 -47.11 5.28 -37.29
CA LYS A 220 -45.95 5.17 -38.16
C LYS A 220 -45.61 3.71 -38.48
N THR A 221 -44.99 3.50 -39.64
CA THR A 221 -44.43 2.18 -39.98
C THR A 221 -43.28 1.76 -39.05
N PHE A 222 -43.03 0.48 -38.93
CA PHE A 222 -41.93 -0.06 -38.10
C PHE A 222 -40.57 0.59 -38.44
N LEU A 223 -40.29 0.79 -39.72
CA LEU A 223 -39.04 1.41 -40.17
C LEU A 223 -38.93 2.88 -39.75
N GLN A 224 -40.04 3.63 -39.77
CA GLN A 224 -40.06 5.01 -39.31
C GLN A 224 -39.81 5.09 -37.80
N ASN A 225 -40.43 4.21 -37.02
CA ASN A 225 -40.25 4.13 -35.57
C ASN A 225 -38.81 3.74 -35.22
N LEU A 226 -38.21 2.77 -35.94
CA LEU A 226 -36.83 2.38 -35.76
C LEU A 226 -35.87 3.52 -36.08
N ARG A 227 -36.10 4.24 -37.17
CA ARG A 227 -35.30 5.44 -37.52
C ARG A 227 -35.37 6.49 -36.41
N ASP A 228 -36.56 6.83 -35.94
CA ASP A 228 -36.75 7.84 -34.89
C ASP A 228 -36.08 7.41 -33.57
N TYR A 229 -36.16 6.12 -33.24
CA TYR A 229 -35.41 5.53 -32.10
C TYR A 229 -33.90 5.71 -32.24
N ILE A 230 -33.35 5.35 -33.40
CA ILE A 230 -31.89 5.45 -33.65
C ILE A 230 -31.44 6.92 -33.58
N ILE A 231 -32.18 7.86 -34.16
CA ILE A 231 -31.88 9.29 -34.14
C ILE A 231 -31.87 9.81 -32.68
N ASN A 232 -32.91 9.52 -31.91
CA ASN A 232 -32.99 9.96 -30.51
C ASN A 232 -31.88 9.32 -29.65
N PHE A 233 -31.61 8.03 -29.84
CA PHE A 233 -30.51 7.35 -29.15
C PHE A 233 -29.16 7.98 -29.44
N ASN A 234 -28.90 8.35 -30.70
CA ASN A 234 -27.66 9.02 -31.10
C ASN A 234 -27.51 10.40 -30.43
N TYR A 235 -28.55 11.16 -30.18
CA TYR A 235 -28.46 12.40 -29.41
C TYR A 235 -27.97 12.14 -27.97
N TYR A 236 -28.51 11.15 -27.27
CA TYR A 236 -28.05 10.80 -25.93
C TYR A 236 -26.61 10.31 -25.94
N LEU A 237 -26.25 9.48 -26.93
CA LEU A 237 -24.87 9.01 -27.10
C LEU A 237 -23.91 10.17 -27.38
N ALA A 238 -24.33 11.17 -28.18
CA ALA A 238 -23.55 12.38 -28.44
C ALA A 238 -23.32 13.19 -27.15
N TYR A 239 -24.39 13.46 -26.36
CA TYR A 239 -24.23 14.15 -25.07
C TYR A 239 -23.34 13.40 -24.09
N TYR A 240 -23.49 12.09 -23.98
CA TYR A 240 -22.62 11.25 -23.17
C TYR A 240 -21.15 11.36 -23.62
N SER A 241 -20.91 11.21 -24.93
CA SER A 241 -19.56 11.30 -25.51
C SER A 241 -18.93 12.68 -25.31
N LEU A 242 -19.70 13.76 -25.53
CA LEU A 242 -19.24 15.12 -25.30
C LEU A 242 -18.88 15.37 -23.84
N SER A 243 -19.72 14.89 -22.90
CA SER A 243 -19.46 15.04 -21.47
C SER A 243 -18.20 14.32 -21.03
N ILE A 244 -17.98 13.08 -21.49
CA ILE A 244 -16.76 12.34 -21.18
C ILE A 244 -15.54 13.00 -21.80
N ASN A 245 -15.61 13.41 -23.06
CA ASN A 245 -14.49 14.08 -23.72
C ASN A 245 -14.15 15.41 -23.04
N PHE A 246 -15.15 16.15 -22.57
CA PHE A 246 -14.95 17.37 -21.77
C PHE A 246 -14.18 17.10 -20.49
N ILE A 247 -14.52 16.03 -19.76
CA ILE A 247 -13.77 15.60 -18.56
C ILE A 247 -12.30 15.26 -18.94
N TYR A 248 -12.08 14.56 -20.05
CA TYR A 248 -10.72 14.25 -20.50
C TYR A 248 -9.92 15.50 -20.90
N ILE A 249 -10.54 16.51 -21.49
CA ILE A 249 -9.90 17.80 -21.81
C ILE A 249 -9.47 18.51 -20.51
N ILE A 250 -10.34 18.52 -19.49
CA ILE A 250 -10.00 19.08 -18.18
C ILE A 250 -8.83 18.32 -17.53
N LEU A 251 -8.85 16.99 -17.57
CA LEU A 251 -7.76 16.18 -17.03
C LEU A 251 -6.45 16.41 -17.80
N LEU A 252 -6.50 16.56 -19.12
CA LEU A 252 -5.32 16.88 -19.93
C LEU A 252 -4.75 18.25 -19.55
N PHE A 253 -5.60 19.25 -19.31
CA PHE A 253 -5.17 20.56 -18.84
C PHE A 253 -4.45 20.47 -17.48
N PHE A 254 -5.02 19.76 -16.51
CA PHE A 254 -4.38 19.53 -15.20
C PHE A 254 -3.11 18.69 -15.32
N SER A 255 -3.09 17.72 -16.21
CA SER A 255 -1.89 16.92 -16.51
C SER A 255 -0.75 17.81 -17.01
N ASN A 256 -1.03 18.73 -17.94
CA ASN A 256 -0.04 19.67 -18.47
C ASN A 256 0.55 20.56 -17.37
N ILE A 257 -0.29 21.12 -16.49
CA ILE A 257 0.17 21.91 -15.34
C ILE A 257 1.07 21.06 -14.42
N ASN A 258 0.64 19.84 -14.10
CA ASN A 258 1.40 18.94 -13.26
C ASN A 258 2.76 18.58 -13.88
N ALA A 259 2.79 18.31 -15.19
CA ALA A 259 4.00 18.01 -15.93
C ALA A 259 4.98 19.19 -15.95
N LYS A 260 4.50 20.42 -16.22
CA LYS A 260 5.33 21.64 -16.16
C LYS A 260 5.94 21.85 -14.77
N ASN A 261 5.16 21.64 -13.72
CA ASN A 261 5.66 21.75 -12.35
C ASN A 261 6.77 20.71 -12.07
N GLN A 262 6.59 19.47 -12.53
CA GLN A 262 7.60 18.43 -12.36
C GLN A 262 8.87 18.72 -13.16
N VAL A 263 8.77 19.22 -14.41
CA VAL A 263 9.94 19.63 -15.22
C VAL A 263 10.73 20.70 -14.48
N LYS A 264 10.08 21.77 -14.02
CA LYS A 264 10.72 22.84 -13.26
C LYS A 264 11.44 22.32 -12.00
N LEU A 265 10.83 21.41 -11.28
CA LEU A 265 11.45 20.78 -10.11
C LEU A 265 12.68 19.94 -10.46
N TRP A 266 12.66 19.26 -11.63
CA TRP A 266 13.77 18.46 -12.11
C TRP A 266 14.96 19.31 -12.57
N GLU A 267 14.71 20.43 -13.23
CA GLU A 267 15.73 21.39 -13.64
C GLU A 267 16.47 22.00 -12.44
N LEU A 268 15.75 22.21 -11.33
CA LEU A 268 16.31 22.73 -10.09
C LEU A 268 17.09 21.69 -9.27
N LYS A 269 16.88 20.39 -9.53
CA LYS A 269 17.49 19.28 -8.78
C LYS A 269 18.57 18.59 -9.63
N SER A 270 19.82 18.90 -9.34
CA SER A 270 20.90 18.12 -9.93
C SER A 270 20.85 16.67 -9.42
N MET A 271 20.88 15.69 -10.30
CA MET A 271 20.94 14.25 -9.98
C MET A 271 22.08 13.95 -8.98
N SER A 272 23.24 14.60 -9.16
CA SER A 272 24.37 14.45 -8.26
C SER A 272 24.07 14.85 -6.82
N LEU A 273 23.23 15.86 -6.59
CA LEU A 273 22.80 16.29 -5.27
C LEU A 273 21.84 15.27 -4.62
N LEU A 274 20.96 14.68 -5.41
CA LEU A 274 20.04 13.63 -4.93
C LEU A 274 20.79 12.40 -4.44
N PHE A 275 21.85 11.99 -5.15
CA PHE A 275 22.72 10.88 -4.75
C PHE A 275 23.58 11.19 -3.51
N LYS A 276 24.18 12.38 -3.44
CA LYS A 276 25.16 12.71 -2.39
C LYS A 276 24.54 12.99 -1.02
N LYS A 277 23.34 13.51 -0.94
CA LYS A 277 22.78 14.04 0.33
C LYS A 277 21.87 13.08 1.09
N ARG A 278 21.65 11.84 0.66
CA ARG A 278 20.68 10.89 1.29
C ARG A 278 19.33 11.55 1.64
N ILE A 279 18.85 12.43 0.74
CA ILE A 279 17.60 13.17 0.92
C ILE A 279 16.40 12.28 0.54
N LEU A 280 16.64 11.33 -0.36
CA LEU A 280 15.63 10.40 -0.83
C LEU A 280 15.29 9.37 0.26
N PRO A 281 14.03 8.91 0.33
CA PRO A 281 13.66 7.83 1.24
C PRO A 281 14.37 6.52 0.85
N SER A 282 14.61 5.66 1.81
CA SER A 282 15.08 4.29 1.53
C SER A 282 13.96 3.44 0.94
N VAL A 283 14.26 2.54 0.00
CA VAL A 283 13.26 1.78 -0.76
C VAL A 283 13.56 0.28 -0.78
N SER A 284 12.54 -0.55 -0.48
CA SER A 284 12.57 -1.99 -0.77
C SER A 284 11.77 -2.26 -2.05
N ILE A 285 12.42 -2.81 -3.07
CA ILE A 285 11.74 -3.29 -4.27
C ILE A 285 11.24 -4.70 -3.97
N VAL A 286 9.94 -4.92 -4.10
CA VAL A 286 9.30 -6.22 -3.86
C VAL A 286 8.78 -6.76 -5.18
N ALA A 287 9.38 -7.86 -5.64
CA ALA A 287 9.06 -8.53 -6.89
C ALA A 287 8.51 -9.94 -6.63
N PRO A 288 7.18 -10.16 -6.64
CA PRO A 288 6.60 -11.49 -6.59
C PRO A 288 6.92 -12.27 -7.86
N ALA A 289 7.36 -13.53 -7.72
CA ALA A 289 7.67 -14.42 -8.83
C ALA A 289 6.91 -15.74 -8.67
N TYR A 290 6.29 -16.22 -9.75
CA TYR A 290 5.62 -17.51 -9.81
C TYR A 290 5.76 -18.16 -11.18
N ASN A 291 6.56 -19.23 -11.29
CA ASN A 291 6.90 -19.92 -12.53
C ASN A 291 7.57 -19.01 -13.58
N GLU A 292 8.63 -18.32 -13.15
CA GLU A 292 9.37 -17.32 -13.96
C GLU A 292 10.82 -17.76 -14.24
N ALA A 293 11.11 -19.06 -14.25
CA ALA A 293 12.49 -19.58 -14.39
C ALA A 293 13.24 -19.04 -15.62
N LYS A 294 12.54 -18.67 -16.69
CA LYS A 294 13.16 -18.18 -17.94
C LYS A 294 13.58 -16.73 -17.88
N THR A 295 12.86 -15.88 -17.14
CA THR A 295 12.99 -14.42 -17.18
C THR A 295 13.53 -13.83 -15.89
N ILE A 296 13.44 -14.57 -14.78
CA ILE A 296 13.72 -14.04 -13.43
C ILE A 296 15.14 -13.51 -13.25
N ILE A 297 16.15 -14.12 -13.91
CA ILE A 297 17.54 -13.66 -13.80
C ILE A 297 17.74 -12.31 -14.49
N GLU A 298 17.19 -12.14 -15.69
CA GLU A 298 17.28 -10.86 -16.41
C GLU A 298 16.55 -9.77 -15.64
N SER A 299 15.37 -10.06 -15.13
CA SER A 299 14.58 -9.15 -14.30
C SER A 299 15.32 -8.77 -13.03
N ALA A 300 15.89 -9.74 -12.30
CA ALA A 300 16.66 -9.49 -11.09
C ALA A 300 17.89 -8.61 -11.35
N ASN A 301 18.64 -8.90 -12.42
CA ASN A 301 19.80 -8.10 -12.80
C ASN A 301 19.42 -6.66 -13.19
N SER A 302 18.34 -6.47 -13.94
CA SER A 302 17.81 -5.15 -14.29
C SER A 302 17.47 -4.35 -13.03
N LEU A 303 16.80 -4.96 -12.05
CA LEU A 303 16.41 -4.32 -10.79
C LEU A 303 17.62 -4.04 -9.86
N LEU A 304 18.66 -4.87 -9.90
CA LEU A 304 19.89 -4.65 -9.14
C LEU A 304 20.75 -3.51 -9.72
N ASN A 305 20.58 -3.18 -10.99
CA ASN A 305 21.32 -2.12 -11.70
C ASN A 305 20.65 -0.74 -11.61
N LEU A 306 19.51 -0.61 -10.90
CA LEU A 306 18.83 0.67 -10.76
C LEU A 306 19.71 1.72 -10.10
N LYS A 307 19.69 2.93 -10.65
CA LYS A 307 20.38 4.12 -10.12
C LYS A 307 19.60 4.71 -8.94
N TYR A 308 19.74 4.11 -7.76
CA TYR A 308 19.14 4.61 -6.53
C TYR A 308 20.10 4.49 -5.35
N PRO A 309 20.22 5.51 -4.45
CA PRO A 309 21.28 5.54 -3.44
C PRO A 309 21.11 4.50 -2.33
N ASP A 310 19.89 4.23 -1.87
CA ASP A 310 19.63 3.33 -0.73
C ASP A 310 18.39 2.47 -1.01
N TYR A 311 18.61 1.27 -1.57
CA TYR A 311 17.55 0.32 -1.82
C TYR A 311 18.00 -1.12 -1.60
N GLU A 312 17.01 -2.01 -1.46
CA GLU A 312 17.15 -3.46 -1.46
C GLU A 312 16.14 -4.08 -2.44
N LEU A 313 16.46 -5.23 -2.97
CA LEU A 313 15.59 -6.05 -3.83
C LEU A 313 15.16 -7.30 -3.08
N ILE A 314 13.86 -7.48 -2.93
CA ILE A 314 13.24 -8.64 -2.30
C ILE A 314 12.44 -9.39 -3.37
N ILE A 315 12.97 -10.52 -3.85
CA ILE A 315 12.26 -11.41 -4.76
C ILE A 315 11.49 -12.43 -3.92
N VAL A 316 10.18 -12.51 -4.11
CA VAL A 316 9.33 -13.43 -3.36
C VAL A 316 8.85 -14.54 -4.27
N ASN A 317 9.46 -15.72 -4.14
CA ASN A 317 9.01 -16.94 -4.80
C ASN A 317 7.72 -17.45 -4.15
N ASP A 318 6.61 -17.34 -4.86
CA ASP A 318 5.27 -17.71 -4.37
C ASP A 318 4.95 -19.20 -4.59
N GLY A 319 5.86 -20.08 -4.17
CA GLY A 319 5.68 -21.50 -4.29
C GLY A 319 5.68 -21.98 -5.75
N SER A 320 6.62 -21.49 -6.56
CA SER A 320 6.80 -21.94 -7.96
C SER A 320 6.96 -23.45 -8.04
N LYS A 321 6.46 -24.02 -9.12
CA LYS A 321 6.54 -25.46 -9.44
C LYS A 321 7.64 -25.79 -10.44
N ASP A 322 8.21 -24.75 -11.05
CA ASP A 322 9.34 -24.81 -11.97
C ASP A 322 10.67 -24.52 -11.25
N ASP A 323 11.74 -24.36 -11.99
CA ASP A 323 13.08 -24.13 -11.48
C ASP A 323 13.36 -22.66 -11.07
N THR A 324 12.33 -21.82 -10.88
CA THR A 324 12.51 -20.40 -10.52
C THR A 324 13.42 -20.22 -9.30
N LEU A 325 13.17 -20.94 -8.20
CA LEU A 325 13.98 -20.82 -6.98
C LEU A 325 15.38 -21.43 -7.14
N PRO A 326 15.56 -22.66 -7.67
CA PRO A 326 16.87 -23.22 -7.95
C PRO A 326 17.74 -22.33 -8.83
N VAL A 327 17.19 -21.75 -9.89
CA VAL A 327 17.89 -20.86 -10.81
C VAL A 327 18.39 -19.63 -10.09
N LEU A 328 17.58 -18.98 -9.23
CA LEU A 328 17.99 -17.84 -8.41
C LEU A 328 19.11 -18.21 -7.43
N ILE A 329 18.97 -19.35 -6.72
CA ILE A 329 19.96 -19.81 -5.74
C ILE A 329 21.32 -20.05 -6.42
N ASN A 330 21.31 -20.77 -7.53
CA ASN A 330 22.54 -21.14 -8.24
C ASN A 330 23.22 -19.90 -8.87
N TYR A 331 22.46 -19.06 -9.58
CA TYR A 331 23.03 -17.92 -10.29
C TYR A 331 23.63 -16.87 -9.34
N PHE A 332 22.92 -16.54 -8.26
CA PHE A 332 23.39 -15.54 -7.29
C PHE A 332 24.17 -16.16 -6.12
N ASN A 333 24.44 -17.46 -6.12
CA ASN A 333 25.13 -18.21 -5.05
C ASN A 333 24.54 -17.88 -3.67
N LEU A 334 23.20 -18.02 -3.55
CA LEU A 334 22.47 -17.67 -2.35
C LEU A 334 22.56 -18.76 -1.29
N LYS A 335 22.62 -18.36 -0.02
CA LYS A 335 22.61 -19.26 1.14
C LYS A 335 21.39 -19.00 1.99
N ARG A 336 20.73 -20.07 2.46
CA ARG A 336 19.64 -19.97 3.42
C ARG A 336 20.17 -19.45 4.75
N ILE A 337 19.42 -18.52 5.34
CA ILE A 337 19.73 -17.94 6.65
C ILE A 337 18.49 -17.91 7.54
N ASP A 338 18.70 -17.85 8.84
CA ASP A 338 17.67 -17.51 9.81
C ASP A 338 17.55 -15.99 9.88
N TYR A 339 16.57 -15.47 9.13
CA TYR A 339 16.34 -14.03 9.01
C TYR A 339 15.27 -13.58 10.00
N VAL A 340 15.60 -12.61 10.83
CA VAL A 340 14.66 -12.03 11.81
C VAL A 340 13.88 -10.91 11.14
N TYR A 341 12.55 -11.02 11.12
CA TYR A 341 11.65 -10.00 10.58
C TYR A 341 10.38 -9.89 11.41
N GLU A 342 9.69 -8.75 11.33
CA GLU A 342 8.42 -8.53 12.01
C GLU A 342 7.26 -8.96 11.09
N SER A 343 6.49 -9.97 11.50
CA SER A 343 5.29 -10.42 10.77
C SER A 343 4.10 -9.53 11.11
N ARG A 344 4.06 -8.30 10.58
CA ARG A 344 2.98 -7.33 10.80
C ARG A 344 1.75 -7.62 9.95
N LEU A 345 1.95 -8.20 8.78
CA LEU A 345 0.90 -8.59 7.84
C LEU A 345 0.80 -10.11 7.79
N LYS A 346 -0.42 -10.65 7.84
CA LYS A 346 -0.63 -12.08 7.71
C LYS A 346 -0.34 -12.54 6.29
N THR A 347 0.47 -13.59 6.18
CA THR A 347 0.85 -14.22 4.90
C THR A 347 0.81 -15.73 5.04
N LYS A 348 0.89 -16.44 3.92
CA LYS A 348 1.21 -17.86 3.92
C LYS A 348 2.62 -18.06 4.47
N GLU A 349 2.89 -19.26 4.95
CA GLU A 349 4.15 -19.64 5.59
C GLU A 349 5.36 -19.38 4.69
N ILE A 350 6.39 -18.76 5.25
CA ILE A 350 7.70 -18.56 4.63
C ILE A 350 8.54 -19.79 4.94
N ARG A 351 9.00 -20.48 3.90
CA ARG A 351 9.78 -21.73 3.98
C ARG A 351 11.27 -21.48 4.15
N GLY A 352 11.76 -20.35 3.64
CA GLY A 352 13.18 -19.98 3.74
C GLY A 352 13.47 -18.59 3.19
N ILE A 353 14.56 -18.01 3.68
CA ILE A 353 15.08 -16.73 3.21
C ILE A 353 16.54 -16.96 2.82
N TYR A 354 16.90 -16.47 1.65
CA TYR A 354 18.19 -16.72 1.01
C TYR A 354 18.87 -15.40 0.68
N VAL A 355 20.15 -15.30 1.02
CA VAL A 355 20.98 -14.11 0.78
C VAL A 355 22.38 -14.49 0.33
N ASN A 356 23.07 -13.52 -0.28
CA ASN A 356 24.52 -13.59 -0.53
C ASN A 356 25.20 -12.35 0.05
N ARG A 357 26.20 -12.54 0.92
CA ARG A 357 26.94 -11.42 1.53
C ARG A 357 27.65 -10.53 0.51
N SER A 358 28.03 -11.08 -0.63
CA SER A 358 28.64 -10.32 -1.74
C SER A 358 27.63 -9.47 -2.52
N ILE A 359 26.32 -9.75 -2.37
CA ILE A 359 25.21 -9.01 -3.00
C ILE A 359 24.23 -8.59 -1.90
N PRO A 360 24.62 -7.67 -1.01
CA PRO A 360 23.86 -7.37 0.21
C PRO A 360 22.49 -6.72 -0.06
N LYS A 361 22.27 -6.26 -1.30
CA LYS A 361 20.99 -5.68 -1.71
C LYS A 361 19.94 -6.74 -2.09
N LEU A 362 20.32 -8.01 -2.32
CA LEU A 362 19.41 -9.05 -2.78
C LEU A 362 18.96 -9.96 -1.64
N ILE A 363 17.66 -10.08 -1.49
CA ILE A 363 17.00 -11.03 -0.58
C ILE A 363 16.02 -11.86 -1.42
N VAL A 364 16.11 -13.18 -1.34
CA VAL A 364 15.14 -14.08 -1.97
C VAL A 364 14.35 -14.80 -0.89
N VAL A 365 13.04 -14.75 -1.00
CA VAL A 365 12.08 -15.31 -0.04
C VAL A 365 11.35 -16.45 -0.72
N ASP A 366 11.35 -17.62 -0.12
CA ASP A 366 10.57 -18.76 -0.56
C ASP A 366 9.41 -19.01 0.37
N LYS A 367 8.19 -19.07 -0.17
CA LYS A 367 6.96 -19.24 0.63
C LYS A 367 5.96 -20.19 -0.03
N ASN A 368 5.00 -20.65 0.75
CA ASN A 368 3.85 -21.38 0.23
C ASN A 368 2.98 -20.46 -0.64
N ASN A 369 2.46 -20.99 -1.75
CA ASN A 369 1.66 -20.21 -2.70
C ASN A 369 0.46 -19.54 -2.02
N GLY A 370 0.37 -18.23 -2.17
CA GLY A 370 -0.69 -17.38 -1.62
C GLY A 370 -1.17 -16.30 -2.59
N GLY A 371 -0.56 -16.24 -3.79
CA GLY A 371 -0.84 -15.25 -4.82
C GLY A 371 -0.04 -13.95 -4.64
N LYS A 372 -0.10 -13.08 -5.68
CA LYS A 372 0.67 -11.83 -5.78
C LYS A 372 0.51 -10.93 -4.54
N ALA A 373 -0.72 -10.71 -4.09
CA ALA A 373 -1.01 -9.87 -2.92
C ALA A 373 -0.37 -10.39 -1.63
N ASP A 374 -0.38 -11.70 -1.41
CA ASP A 374 0.23 -12.36 -0.27
C ASP A 374 1.76 -12.27 -0.33
N SER A 375 2.34 -12.39 -1.51
CA SER A 375 3.78 -12.25 -1.75
C SER A 375 4.26 -10.82 -1.54
N LEU A 376 3.48 -9.81 -1.95
CA LEU A 376 3.77 -8.42 -1.64
C LEU A 376 3.73 -8.16 -0.12
N ASN A 377 2.75 -8.71 0.60
CA ASN A 377 2.70 -8.62 2.06
C ASN A 377 3.91 -9.29 2.73
N ALA A 378 4.36 -10.44 2.22
CA ALA A 378 5.56 -11.11 2.71
C ALA A 378 6.82 -10.24 2.51
N GLY A 379 6.98 -9.64 1.33
CA GLY A 379 8.06 -8.70 1.06
C GLY A 379 8.01 -7.46 1.94
N ILE A 380 6.82 -6.91 2.23
CA ILE A 380 6.64 -5.77 3.15
C ILE A 380 7.07 -6.13 4.57
N ASN A 381 6.75 -7.34 5.06
CA ASN A 381 7.18 -7.80 6.38
C ASN A 381 8.71 -7.90 6.50
N ILE A 382 9.38 -8.34 5.45
CA ILE A 382 10.84 -8.54 5.40
C ILE A 382 11.57 -7.22 5.15
N SER A 383 10.92 -6.28 4.49
CA SER A 383 11.45 -4.96 4.14
C SER A 383 11.98 -4.18 5.35
N ASN A 384 13.20 -3.62 5.23
CA ASN A 384 13.83 -2.78 6.24
C ASN A 384 13.84 -1.28 5.89
N LYS A 385 13.21 -0.89 4.77
CA LYS A 385 13.25 0.47 4.24
C LYS A 385 11.96 1.25 4.56
N ASP A 386 12.01 2.57 4.35
CA ASP A 386 10.90 3.49 4.63
C ASP A 386 9.72 3.31 3.66
N TYR A 387 10.05 3.09 2.38
CA TYR A 387 9.09 2.84 1.31
C TYR A 387 9.31 1.46 0.71
N PHE A 388 8.26 0.90 0.12
CA PHE A 388 8.42 -0.25 -0.77
C PHE A 388 7.88 0.06 -2.16
N CYS A 389 8.51 -0.53 -3.17
CA CYS A 389 8.10 -0.48 -4.55
C CYS A 389 7.62 -1.87 -4.97
N GLY A 390 6.29 -2.02 -5.21
CA GLY A 390 5.76 -3.23 -5.82
C GLY A 390 6.00 -3.20 -7.33
N ILE A 391 6.54 -4.29 -7.87
CA ILE A 391 6.79 -4.45 -9.31
C ILE A 391 6.42 -5.86 -9.74
N ASP A 392 5.92 -6.01 -10.97
CA ASP A 392 5.73 -7.33 -11.57
C ASP A 392 7.08 -7.90 -12.05
N ALA A 393 7.27 -9.21 -11.88
CA ALA A 393 8.55 -9.86 -12.22
C ALA A 393 8.88 -9.80 -13.72
N ASP A 394 7.88 -9.59 -14.57
CA ASP A 394 7.98 -9.44 -16.03
C ASP A 394 8.13 -7.99 -16.50
N SER A 395 8.16 -7.04 -15.56
CA SER A 395 8.23 -5.61 -15.87
C SER A 395 9.67 -5.09 -15.82
N LEU A 396 10.01 -4.21 -16.76
CA LEU A 396 11.32 -3.55 -16.83
C LEU A 396 11.21 -2.08 -16.40
N LEU A 397 12.08 -1.65 -15.50
CA LEU A 397 12.20 -0.24 -15.10
C LEU A 397 13.36 0.42 -15.84
N GLU A 398 13.18 1.67 -16.24
CA GLU A 398 14.34 2.50 -16.62
C GLU A 398 15.26 2.67 -15.39
N GLU A 399 16.58 2.69 -15.62
CA GLU A 399 17.58 2.77 -14.54
C GLU A 399 17.31 3.92 -13.54
N GLU A 400 16.78 5.04 -14.03
CA GLU A 400 16.47 6.24 -13.24
C GLU A 400 15.00 6.32 -12.82
N ALA A 401 14.15 5.33 -13.13
CA ALA A 401 12.72 5.41 -12.87
C ALA A 401 12.43 5.58 -11.36
N LEU A 402 13.13 4.82 -10.51
CA LEU A 402 12.91 4.87 -9.07
C LEU A 402 13.32 6.22 -8.46
N ILE A 403 14.45 6.80 -8.89
CA ILE A 403 14.90 8.12 -8.40
C ILE A 403 13.97 9.22 -8.89
N LYS A 404 13.50 9.13 -10.16
CA LYS A 404 12.51 10.05 -10.73
C LYS A 404 11.20 10.01 -9.93
N LEU A 405 10.74 8.85 -9.54
CA LEU A 405 9.52 8.69 -8.75
C LEU A 405 9.70 9.20 -7.31
N ALA A 406 10.73 8.73 -6.63
CA ALA A 406 10.99 9.08 -5.23
C ALA A 406 11.32 10.56 -5.02
N SER A 407 11.87 11.25 -6.02
CA SER A 407 12.17 12.68 -5.92
C SER A 407 10.94 13.55 -5.66
N LEU A 408 9.74 13.08 -6.01
CA LEU A 408 8.49 13.79 -5.71
C LEU A 408 8.18 13.86 -4.21
N THR A 409 8.83 13.04 -3.38
CA THR A 409 8.65 13.08 -1.91
C THR A 409 9.34 14.28 -1.27
N ILE A 410 10.30 14.91 -1.95
CA ILE A 410 11.17 15.93 -1.36
C ILE A 410 10.45 17.28 -1.17
N ASP A 411 9.58 17.66 -2.12
CA ASP A 411 9.04 19.03 -2.20
C ASP A 411 7.63 19.18 -1.64
N GLU A 412 7.05 18.11 -1.13
CA GLU A 412 5.69 18.17 -0.57
C GLU A 412 5.72 18.44 0.94
N ASN A 413 4.97 19.44 1.37
CA ASN A 413 4.73 19.70 2.80
C ASN A 413 3.66 18.79 3.39
N ARG A 414 3.21 17.81 2.62
CA ARG A 414 2.18 16.82 2.94
C ARG A 414 2.81 15.43 2.97
N GLU A 415 2.18 14.52 3.67
CA GLU A 415 2.58 13.12 3.60
C GLU A 415 2.26 12.54 2.23
N ILE A 416 3.15 11.68 1.73
CA ILE A 416 2.98 11.01 0.44
C ILE A 416 2.86 9.51 0.69
N PRO A 417 1.65 8.99 0.89
CA PRO A 417 1.44 7.57 1.16
C PRO A 417 1.66 6.68 -0.06
N ALA A 418 1.53 7.24 -1.26
CA ALA A 418 1.67 6.48 -2.50
C ALA A 418 2.07 7.35 -3.70
N LEU A 419 2.88 6.78 -4.59
CA LEU A 419 3.33 7.39 -5.83
C LEU A 419 3.23 6.37 -6.97
N GLY A 420 2.79 6.80 -8.15
CA GLY A 420 2.74 5.97 -9.36
C GLY A 420 3.61 6.50 -10.47
N GLY A 421 4.16 5.62 -11.29
CA GLY A 421 4.88 5.93 -12.51
C GLY A 421 4.12 5.54 -13.77
N ASN A 422 4.62 5.95 -14.92
CA ASN A 422 4.08 5.57 -16.23
C ASN A 422 4.29 4.10 -16.52
N ILE A 423 3.34 3.53 -17.23
CA ILE A 423 3.45 2.18 -17.77
C ILE A 423 3.35 2.30 -19.30
N PHE A 424 4.32 1.71 -19.98
CA PHE A 424 4.36 1.60 -21.42
C PHE A 424 4.38 0.14 -21.88
N PRO A 425 3.77 -0.18 -23.02
CA PRO A 425 3.92 -1.49 -23.64
C PRO A 425 5.35 -1.71 -24.13
N ILE A 426 5.90 -2.87 -23.81
CA ILE A 426 7.24 -3.28 -24.25
C ILE A 426 7.22 -3.90 -25.65
N ASN A 427 6.03 -4.31 -26.11
CA ASN A 427 5.83 -4.97 -27.39
C ASN A 427 6.39 -4.13 -28.55
N GLY A 428 7.24 -4.74 -29.36
CA GLY A 428 7.91 -4.07 -30.50
C GLY A 428 9.23 -3.36 -30.15
N CYS A 429 9.56 -3.19 -28.86
CA CYS A 429 10.85 -2.64 -28.44
C CYS A 429 11.98 -3.66 -28.59
N GLU A 430 13.19 -3.19 -28.79
CA GLU A 430 14.40 -4.03 -28.78
C GLU A 430 14.99 -4.03 -27.35
N ILE A 431 15.10 -5.23 -26.77
CA ILE A 431 15.61 -5.42 -25.41
C ILE A 431 16.93 -6.18 -25.49
N GLU A 432 17.93 -5.70 -24.76
CA GLU A 432 19.21 -6.38 -24.61
C GLU A 432 19.64 -6.32 -23.14
N LYS A 433 19.90 -7.51 -22.55
CA LYS A 433 20.34 -7.65 -21.14
C LYS A 433 19.42 -6.95 -20.11
N GLY A 434 18.09 -6.98 -20.34
CA GLY A 434 17.12 -6.33 -19.45
C GLY A 434 17.04 -4.81 -19.58
N GLU A 435 17.66 -4.21 -20.61
CA GLU A 435 17.57 -2.79 -20.96
C GLU A 435 16.89 -2.58 -22.30
N ILE A 436 16.10 -1.53 -22.41
CA ILE A 436 15.47 -1.13 -23.68
C ILE A 436 16.48 -0.34 -24.49
N LYS A 437 16.96 -0.92 -25.58
CA LYS A 437 17.91 -0.28 -26.51
C LYS A 437 17.21 0.60 -27.53
N LYS A 438 16.01 0.19 -27.98
CA LYS A 438 15.24 0.95 -28.95
C LYS A 438 13.75 0.86 -28.65
N ILE A 439 13.12 2.01 -28.53
CA ILE A 439 11.67 2.13 -28.38
C ILE A 439 11.04 2.10 -29.76
N SER A 440 10.10 1.20 -29.96
CA SER A 440 9.36 1.06 -31.22
C SER A 440 7.88 0.85 -30.95
N ILE A 441 7.05 1.30 -31.89
CA ILE A 441 5.60 1.06 -31.82
C ILE A 441 5.33 -0.41 -32.16
N PRO A 442 4.46 -1.09 -31.40
CA PRO A 442 4.05 -2.45 -31.72
C PRO A 442 3.52 -2.58 -33.15
N LYS A 443 3.78 -3.71 -33.80
CA LYS A 443 3.20 -4.00 -35.13
C LYS A 443 1.79 -4.59 -35.05
N ASN A 444 1.47 -5.23 -33.94
CA ASN A 444 0.16 -5.86 -33.72
C ASN A 444 -0.92 -4.78 -33.46
N PRO A 445 -2.05 -4.77 -34.21
CA PRO A 445 -3.10 -3.74 -34.06
C PRO A 445 -3.70 -3.68 -32.66
N ILE A 446 -3.85 -4.84 -31.97
CA ILE A 446 -4.38 -4.91 -30.61
C ILE A 446 -3.41 -4.24 -29.62
N ALA A 447 -2.10 -4.48 -29.78
CA ALA A 447 -1.08 -3.83 -28.98
C ALA A 447 -0.98 -2.31 -29.25
N ILE A 448 -1.15 -1.86 -30.52
CA ILE A 448 -1.21 -0.43 -30.88
C ILE A 448 -2.37 0.26 -30.14
N LEU A 449 -3.57 -0.33 -30.19
CA LEU A 449 -4.74 0.23 -29.51
C LEU A 449 -4.52 0.35 -27.98
N GLN A 450 -3.91 -0.66 -27.38
CA GLN A 450 -3.56 -0.62 -25.95
C GLN A 450 -2.47 0.41 -25.65
N THR A 451 -1.49 0.60 -26.54
CA THR A 451 -0.48 1.66 -26.41
C THR A 451 -1.14 3.05 -26.34
N THR A 452 -2.07 3.31 -27.25
CA THR A 452 -2.84 4.58 -27.27
C THR A 452 -3.66 4.75 -25.99
N GLU A 453 -4.32 3.68 -25.55
CA GLU A 453 -5.07 3.69 -24.30
C GLU A 453 -4.18 3.96 -23.09
N TYR A 454 -3.00 3.34 -23.00
CA TYR A 454 -2.05 3.54 -21.92
C TYR A 454 -1.54 4.98 -21.87
N ILE A 455 -1.12 5.54 -22.99
CA ILE A 455 -0.70 6.95 -23.07
C ILE A 455 -1.82 7.87 -22.55
N ARG A 456 -3.04 7.68 -23.00
CA ARG A 456 -4.19 8.46 -22.52
C ARG A 456 -4.44 8.26 -21.01
N ALA A 457 -4.45 7.02 -20.55
CA ALA A 457 -4.79 6.69 -19.17
C ALA A 457 -3.70 7.14 -18.18
N PHE A 458 -2.44 6.94 -18.51
CA PHE A 458 -1.33 7.20 -17.61
C PHE A 458 -0.86 8.65 -17.69
N MET A 459 -0.60 9.19 -18.90
CA MET A 459 -0.05 10.54 -19.04
C MET A 459 -1.11 11.64 -18.92
N ALA A 460 -2.32 11.47 -19.46
CA ALA A 460 -3.38 12.46 -19.30
C ALA A 460 -4.23 12.19 -18.04
N GLY A 461 -4.80 10.99 -17.92
CA GLY A 461 -5.74 10.67 -16.85
C GLY A 461 -5.11 10.71 -15.46
N ARG A 462 -4.15 9.80 -15.17
CA ARG A 462 -3.57 9.68 -13.82
C ARG A 462 -2.80 10.92 -13.40
N MET A 463 -2.09 11.56 -14.31
CA MET A 463 -1.42 12.84 -14.04
C MET A 463 -2.40 13.94 -13.66
N GLY A 464 -3.55 14.04 -14.37
CA GLY A 464 -4.61 15.01 -14.07
C GLY A 464 -5.26 14.73 -12.71
N TRP A 465 -5.63 13.48 -12.42
CA TRP A 465 -6.18 13.07 -11.13
C TRP A 465 -5.21 13.31 -9.98
N ALA A 466 -3.92 13.05 -10.16
CA ALA A 466 -2.89 13.32 -9.16
C ALA A 466 -2.75 14.81 -8.85
N TYR A 467 -2.88 15.69 -9.86
CA TYR A 467 -2.83 17.14 -9.67
C TYR A 467 -3.91 17.63 -8.70
N ILE A 468 -5.15 17.17 -8.85
CA ILE A 468 -6.26 17.54 -7.98
C ILE A 468 -6.35 16.69 -6.71
N ASN A 469 -5.36 15.81 -6.47
CA ASN A 469 -5.30 14.87 -5.32
C ASN A 469 -6.52 13.93 -5.21
N SER A 470 -6.92 13.38 -6.36
CA SER A 470 -8.04 12.43 -6.48
C SER A 470 -7.63 11.15 -7.22
N LEU A 471 -6.33 10.86 -7.27
CA LEU A 471 -5.83 9.62 -7.84
C LEU A 471 -6.18 8.44 -6.93
N LEU A 472 -6.96 7.48 -7.45
CA LEU A 472 -7.43 6.30 -6.72
C LEU A 472 -6.81 4.99 -7.21
N ILE A 473 -5.98 5.05 -8.24
CA ILE A 473 -5.34 3.87 -8.81
C ILE A 473 -3.86 4.15 -9.14
N ILE A 474 -3.00 3.27 -8.64
CA ILE A 474 -1.60 3.14 -9.05
C ILE A 474 -1.45 1.74 -9.61
N SER A 475 -0.71 1.57 -10.71
CA SER A 475 -0.54 0.27 -11.35
C SER A 475 0.25 -0.69 -10.44
N GLY A 476 -0.20 -1.93 -10.36
CA GLY A 476 0.53 -2.99 -9.67
C GLY A 476 1.88 -3.35 -10.30
N ALA A 477 2.14 -2.88 -11.54
CA ALA A 477 3.43 -3.06 -12.20
C ALA A 477 4.50 -2.05 -11.76
N PHE A 478 4.12 -0.86 -11.26
CA PHE A 478 5.07 0.13 -10.76
C PHE A 478 4.40 1.14 -9.81
N GLY A 479 4.53 0.90 -8.53
CA GLY A 479 4.03 1.77 -7.48
C GLY A 479 4.97 1.85 -6.29
N LEU A 480 5.20 3.05 -5.76
CA LEU A 480 6.01 3.31 -4.57
C LEU A 480 5.09 3.73 -3.43
N PHE A 481 5.18 3.06 -2.29
CA PHE A 481 4.26 3.23 -1.17
C PHE A 481 5.01 3.42 0.15
N ASP A 482 4.51 4.29 1.02
CA ASP A 482 4.97 4.38 2.40
C ASP A 482 4.63 3.09 3.16
N LYS A 483 5.66 2.36 3.59
CA LYS A 483 5.51 1.05 4.22
C LYS A 483 4.62 1.11 5.47
N ASN A 484 4.82 2.09 6.33
CA ASN A 484 4.07 2.18 7.58
C ASN A 484 2.59 2.48 7.31
N ARG A 485 2.28 3.37 6.36
CA ARG A 485 0.89 3.68 6.00
C ARG A 485 0.19 2.48 5.36
N VAL A 486 0.93 1.66 4.60
CA VAL A 486 0.38 0.41 4.06
C VAL A 486 0.12 -0.61 5.16
N ILE A 487 1.02 -0.77 6.12
CA ILE A 487 0.81 -1.64 7.28
C ILE A 487 -0.39 -1.16 8.12
N GLU A 488 -0.51 0.14 8.41
CA GLU A 488 -1.66 0.74 9.09
C GLU A 488 -2.98 0.49 8.35
N ALA A 489 -2.95 0.47 7.01
CA ALA A 489 -4.10 0.13 6.18
C ALA A 489 -4.39 -1.39 6.13
N GLY A 490 -3.57 -2.24 6.76
CA GLY A 490 -3.72 -3.69 6.79
C GLY A 490 -3.14 -4.41 5.58
N GLY A 491 -2.17 -3.81 4.87
CA GLY A 491 -1.48 -4.40 3.72
C GLY A 491 -2.35 -4.64 2.49
N TYR A 492 -1.90 -5.47 1.59
CA TYR A 492 -2.73 -6.00 0.50
C TYR A 492 -3.75 -6.99 1.04
N LEU A 493 -4.96 -6.99 0.48
CA LEU A 493 -6.01 -7.91 0.93
C LEU A 493 -5.76 -9.30 0.36
N THR A 494 -5.76 -10.28 1.25
CA THR A 494 -5.54 -11.69 0.92
C THR A 494 -6.55 -12.57 1.63
N SER A 495 -6.72 -13.80 1.18
CA SER A 495 -7.52 -14.81 1.87
C SER A 495 -6.98 -15.14 3.26
N SER A 496 -5.68 -15.00 3.46
CA SER A 496 -5.00 -15.20 4.75
C SER A 496 -5.04 -13.98 5.65
N GLY A 497 -5.34 -12.78 5.10
CA GLY A 497 -5.30 -11.50 5.79
C GLY A 497 -6.52 -11.22 6.65
N ILE A 498 -6.53 -10.01 7.24
CA ILE A 498 -7.58 -9.51 8.14
C ILE A 498 -8.97 -9.59 7.51
N TYR A 499 -9.08 -9.39 6.21
CA TYR A 499 -10.37 -9.33 5.50
C TYR A 499 -10.78 -10.67 4.89
N LYS A 500 -9.95 -11.72 4.98
CA LYS A 500 -10.20 -13.09 4.44
C LYS A 500 -10.80 -13.09 3.03
N LYS A 501 -10.40 -12.14 2.18
CA LYS A 501 -10.97 -11.96 0.84
C LYS A 501 -9.88 -11.61 -0.16
N ASP A 502 -9.72 -12.45 -1.17
CA ASP A 502 -8.94 -12.13 -2.36
C ASP A 502 -9.72 -11.16 -3.25
N THR A 503 -9.03 -10.20 -3.80
CA THR A 503 -9.62 -9.28 -4.77
C THR A 503 -8.76 -9.22 -6.01
N VAL A 504 -9.40 -9.04 -7.14
CA VAL A 504 -8.72 -8.97 -8.44
C VAL A 504 -8.14 -7.57 -8.71
N GLY A 505 -8.52 -6.56 -7.91
CA GLY A 505 -8.06 -5.17 -8.00
C GLY A 505 -7.27 -4.76 -6.76
N GLU A 506 -6.28 -5.56 -6.36
CA GLU A 506 -5.50 -5.38 -5.13
C GLU A 506 -4.79 -4.02 -5.06
N ASP A 507 -4.27 -3.53 -6.19
CA ASP A 507 -3.56 -2.27 -6.35
C ASP A 507 -4.49 -1.05 -6.15
N MET A 508 -5.59 -0.97 -6.87
CA MET A 508 -6.58 0.09 -6.69
C MET A 508 -7.15 0.06 -5.27
N LYS A 509 -7.47 -1.12 -4.74
CA LYS A 509 -8.05 -1.27 -3.41
C LYS A 509 -7.11 -0.79 -2.31
N LEU A 510 -5.80 -0.99 -2.47
CA LEU A 510 -4.80 -0.45 -1.55
C LEU A 510 -4.82 1.08 -1.55
N VAL A 511 -4.76 1.71 -2.73
CA VAL A 511 -4.74 3.18 -2.86
C VAL A 511 -6.00 3.81 -2.27
N VAL A 512 -7.19 3.24 -2.55
CA VAL A 512 -8.47 3.72 -1.98
C VAL A 512 -8.47 3.62 -0.46
N ARG A 513 -7.96 2.52 0.12
CA ARG A 513 -7.87 2.37 1.58
C ARG A 513 -6.86 3.32 2.22
N LEU A 514 -5.72 3.53 1.59
CA LEU A 514 -4.75 4.54 2.04
C LEU A 514 -5.39 5.93 2.08
N ALA A 515 -6.02 6.35 0.98
CA ALA A 515 -6.69 7.64 0.91
C ALA A 515 -7.82 7.77 1.95
N LYS A 516 -8.61 6.70 2.15
CA LYS A 516 -9.65 6.64 3.18
C LYS A 516 -9.07 6.83 4.58
N ASN A 517 -8.05 6.05 4.94
CA ASN A 517 -7.43 6.11 6.27
C ASN A 517 -6.82 7.50 6.55
N MET A 518 -6.13 8.09 5.56
CA MET A 518 -5.57 9.44 5.69
C MET A 518 -6.66 10.50 5.93
N HIS A 519 -7.81 10.39 5.26
CA HIS A 519 -8.96 11.28 5.51
C HIS A 519 -9.59 11.05 6.90
N GLU A 520 -9.71 9.80 7.33
CA GLU A 520 -10.26 9.46 8.66
C GLU A 520 -9.36 9.95 9.79
N GLN A 521 -8.04 9.90 9.61
CA GLN A 521 -7.03 10.46 10.53
C GLN A 521 -6.86 11.98 10.41
N LYS A 522 -7.58 12.65 9.49
CA LYS A 522 -7.48 14.10 9.19
C LYS A 522 -6.06 14.54 8.81
N GLU A 523 -5.26 13.64 8.26
CA GLU A 523 -3.89 13.94 7.82
C GLU A 523 -3.88 14.73 6.51
N LYS A 524 -2.86 15.60 6.37
CA LYS A 524 -2.61 16.30 5.10
C LYS A 524 -1.74 15.40 4.21
N PHE A 525 -2.30 14.87 3.15
CA PHE A 525 -1.60 13.95 2.25
C PHE A 525 -1.77 14.32 0.79
N LYS A 526 -0.93 13.73 -0.05
CA LYS A 526 -1.04 13.77 -1.50
C LYS A 526 -0.61 12.42 -2.10
N ILE A 527 -1.40 11.89 -3.02
CA ILE A 527 -1.01 10.77 -3.85
C ILE A 527 -0.41 11.36 -5.14
N CYS A 528 0.86 11.06 -5.39
CA CYS A 528 1.61 11.65 -6.50
C CYS A 528 1.67 10.70 -7.69
N TYR A 529 1.96 11.26 -8.86
CA TYR A 529 2.18 10.53 -10.08
C TYR A 529 3.30 11.19 -10.90
N SER A 530 4.27 10.42 -11.39
CA SER A 530 5.38 10.91 -12.19
C SER A 530 5.22 10.54 -13.66
N PHE A 531 5.34 11.52 -14.55
CA PHE A 531 5.36 11.25 -15.99
C PHE A 531 6.77 10.89 -16.51
N LYS A 532 7.81 11.06 -15.70
CA LYS A 532 9.21 10.77 -16.06
C LYS A 532 9.71 9.41 -15.56
N ALA A 533 8.97 8.78 -14.64
CA ALA A 533 9.32 7.47 -14.10
C ALA A 533 8.64 6.39 -14.92
N ASN A 534 9.36 5.72 -15.78
CA ASN A 534 8.81 4.79 -16.77
C ASN A 534 9.07 3.33 -16.39
N CYS A 535 8.04 2.54 -16.57
CA CYS A 535 8.04 1.09 -16.48
C CYS A 535 7.46 0.51 -17.76
N TRP A 536 8.01 -0.60 -18.21
CA TRP A 536 7.63 -1.28 -19.45
C TRP A 536 7.13 -2.68 -19.14
N THR A 537 6.00 -3.06 -19.70
CA THR A 537 5.38 -4.37 -19.47
C THR A 537 4.75 -4.90 -20.76
N GLU A 538 4.61 -6.20 -20.88
CA GLU A 538 3.94 -6.81 -22.01
C GLU A 538 2.43 -6.53 -21.98
N VAL A 539 1.88 -6.28 -23.17
CA VAL A 539 0.43 -6.19 -23.36
C VAL A 539 -0.06 -7.32 -24.27
N PRO A 540 -1.29 -7.81 -24.05
CA PRO A 540 -1.89 -8.84 -24.90
C PRO A 540 -1.90 -8.49 -26.38
N GLU A 541 -1.54 -9.45 -27.21
CA GLU A 541 -1.57 -9.34 -28.68
C GLU A 541 -2.74 -10.11 -29.31
N ASP A 542 -3.52 -10.82 -28.52
CA ASP A 542 -4.71 -11.51 -28.94
C ASP A 542 -5.97 -11.11 -28.15
N LEU A 543 -7.13 -11.18 -28.79
CA LEU A 543 -8.42 -10.79 -28.22
C LEU A 543 -8.83 -11.64 -27.03
N LYS A 544 -8.46 -12.92 -26.98
CA LYS A 544 -8.84 -13.84 -25.90
C LYS A 544 -8.15 -13.47 -24.60
N THR A 545 -6.86 -13.20 -24.65
CA THR A 545 -6.06 -12.75 -23.51
C THR A 545 -6.48 -11.33 -23.08
N LEU A 546 -6.67 -10.41 -24.03
CA LEU A 546 -7.18 -9.08 -23.75
C LEU A 546 -8.54 -9.12 -23.05
N LYS A 547 -9.49 -9.93 -23.53
CA LYS A 547 -10.81 -10.10 -22.91
C LYS A 547 -10.68 -10.59 -21.46
N LYS A 548 -9.82 -11.59 -21.19
CA LYS A 548 -9.57 -12.08 -19.82
C LYS A 548 -9.00 -10.98 -18.91
N GLN A 549 -8.05 -10.21 -19.41
CA GLN A 549 -7.44 -9.10 -18.66
C GLN A 549 -8.49 -8.03 -18.33
N ARG A 550 -9.28 -7.58 -19.30
CA ARG A 550 -10.33 -6.57 -19.12
C ARG A 550 -11.44 -7.05 -18.19
N TYR A 551 -11.84 -8.30 -18.29
CA TYR A 551 -12.81 -8.89 -17.37
C TYR A 551 -12.32 -8.81 -15.92
N ARG A 552 -11.04 -9.14 -15.66
CA ARG A 552 -10.46 -8.98 -14.32
C ARG A 552 -10.51 -7.53 -13.84
N TRP A 553 -10.11 -6.58 -14.68
CA TRP A 553 -10.07 -5.16 -14.30
C TRP A 553 -11.46 -4.60 -13.99
N HIS A 554 -12.44 -4.87 -14.84
CA HIS A 554 -13.82 -4.42 -14.59
C HIS A 554 -14.43 -5.07 -13.35
N ARG A 555 -14.18 -6.36 -13.15
CA ARG A 555 -14.60 -7.06 -11.94
C ARG A 555 -13.98 -6.42 -10.70
N GLY A 556 -12.67 -6.17 -10.71
CA GLY A 556 -11.97 -5.49 -9.61
C GLY A 556 -12.54 -4.11 -9.31
N LEU A 557 -12.82 -3.31 -10.34
CA LEU A 557 -13.45 -1.99 -10.20
C LEU A 557 -14.83 -2.08 -9.52
N ILE A 558 -15.69 -2.98 -9.98
CA ILE A 558 -17.04 -3.16 -9.40
C ILE A 558 -16.93 -3.62 -7.92
N GLU A 559 -16.04 -4.57 -7.62
CA GLU A 559 -15.81 -5.03 -6.26
C GLU A 559 -15.36 -3.88 -5.34
N ILE A 560 -14.53 -2.95 -5.83
CA ILE A 560 -14.04 -1.80 -5.07
C ILE A 560 -15.17 -0.80 -4.83
N LEU A 561 -15.97 -0.47 -5.82
CA LEU A 561 -17.12 0.43 -5.68
C LEU A 561 -18.11 -0.10 -4.63
N VAL A 562 -18.41 -1.41 -4.69
CA VAL A 562 -19.30 -2.06 -3.72
C VAL A 562 -18.71 -2.03 -2.31
N PHE A 563 -17.42 -2.36 -2.18
CA PHE A 563 -16.75 -2.43 -0.88
C PHE A 563 -16.62 -1.04 -0.22
N HIS A 564 -16.41 -0.01 -1.02
CA HIS A 564 -16.21 1.36 -0.56
C HIS A 564 -17.41 2.27 -0.78
N LYS A 565 -18.64 1.73 -0.95
CA LYS A 565 -19.86 2.51 -1.19
C LYS A 565 -20.10 3.67 -0.22
N LYS A 566 -19.58 3.58 1.03
CA LYS A 566 -19.69 4.66 2.02
C LYS A 566 -18.84 5.89 1.70
N ILE A 567 -17.89 5.78 0.76
CA ILE A 567 -17.08 6.90 0.29
C ILE A 567 -17.83 7.72 -0.75
N ILE A 568 -18.63 7.06 -1.59
CA ILE A 568 -19.32 7.66 -2.73
C ILE A 568 -20.28 8.75 -2.24
N LEU A 569 -20.18 9.94 -2.82
CA LEU A 569 -20.96 11.15 -2.50
C LEU A 569 -20.84 11.58 -1.02
N ASN A 570 -19.79 11.18 -0.30
CA ASN A 570 -19.60 11.52 1.10
C ASN A 570 -18.59 12.67 1.26
N PRO A 571 -19.03 13.88 1.72
CA PRO A 571 -18.18 15.07 1.87
C PRO A 571 -16.98 14.87 2.80
N LYS A 572 -17.06 13.90 3.75
CA LYS A 572 -15.97 13.55 4.66
C LYS A 572 -14.68 13.23 3.90
N TYR A 573 -14.80 12.62 2.72
CA TYR A 573 -13.67 12.21 1.88
C TYR A 573 -13.32 13.25 0.81
N LYS A 574 -13.90 14.46 0.90
CA LYS A 574 -13.62 15.59 0.00
C LYS A 574 -13.79 15.20 -1.48
N LYS A 575 -12.82 15.56 -2.33
CA LYS A 575 -12.86 15.30 -3.76
C LYS A 575 -12.99 13.81 -4.11
N ILE A 576 -12.38 12.93 -3.31
CA ILE A 576 -12.43 11.47 -3.52
C ILE A 576 -13.86 10.93 -3.36
N GLY A 577 -14.66 11.54 -2.49
CA GLY A 577 -16.07 11.13 -2.33
C GLY A 577 -16.98 11.53 -3.49
N PHE A 578 -16.62 12.53 -4.29
CA PHE A 578 -17.43 13.03 -5.41
C PHE A 578 -17.01 12.47 -6.78
N ILE A 579 -15.86 11.84 -6.87
CA ILE A 579 -15.30 11.25 -8.08
C ILE A 579 -15.41 9.72 -8.06
#